data_d05d1378a41dc33a38b2ff9fb728488f
#
_entry.id   d05d1378a41dc33a38b2ff9fb728488f
#
_cell.length_a   1.000
_cell.length_b   1.000
_cell.length_c   1.000
_cell.angle_alpha   90.00
_cell.angle_beta   90.00
_cell.angle_gamma   90.00
#
_symmetry.space_group_name_H-M   'P 1'
#
loop_
_entity.id
_entity.type
_entity.pdbx_description
1 polymer ?
#
loop_
_entity_poly.entity_id
_entity_poly.type
_entity_poly.pdbx_seq_one_letter_code
_entity_poly.pdbx_strand_id
1 'polypeptide(L)'
;VKRAIFVAVSDLAAMAAKPYCMFLSISLPNKNCINKMKKISIGIKSAITHTKLKLLGGDLCTYDGPLSYCVTVIGHQQKNKILTRKGAMPGDYLFITGTIGDAKLGLDCLKKKKTLSFGQKKIVKKFLFPPLRHDLSISLSPYTKSCIDLSDGLLLDAGKLARYSGCGLKIESSSIPLSKYAQKILSKKKSYTIEELLIAGDDYELAFAVEKKNFNKIKKEARLKKIKLTLVGKFIKKAGTYLDNKKISRGYTHFNKI
;
A
#
# COMPACT_ATOMS: atom_id res chain seq x y z
N VAL A 1 -14.05 -4.86 8.40
CA VAL A 1 -13.00 -5.14 9.39
C VAL A 1 -11.74 -5.73 8.77
N LYS A 2 -11.82 -6.79 7.92
CA LYS A 2 -10.62 -7.44 7.35
C LYS A 2 -9.73 -6.46 6.60
N ARG A 3 -10.31 -5.56 5.75
CA ARG A 3 -9.56 -4.52 5.07
C ARG A 3 -8.85 -3.58 6.06
N ALA A 4 -9.54 -3.12 7.11
CA ALA A 4 -8.96 -2.23 8.11
C ALA A 4 -7.71 -2.85 8.79
N ILE A 5 -7.78 -4.15 9.11
CA ILE A 5 -6.62 -4.88 9.68
C ILE A 5 -5.48 -5.00 8.66
N PHE A 6 -5.77 -5.29 7.39
CA PHE A 6 -4.75 -5.42 6.35
C PHE A 6 -4.04 -4.08 6.07
N VAL A 7 -4.80 -2.99 6.06
CA VAL A 7 -4.28 -1.62 5.92
C VAL A 7 -3.31 -1.31 7.07
N ALA A 8 -3.70 -1.55 8.33
CA ALA A 8 -2.83 -1.32 9.47
C ALA A 8 -1.54 -2.18 9.43
N VAL A 9 -1.62 -3.42 8.92
CA VAL A 9 -0.43 -4.27 8.73
C VAL A 9 0.51 -3.77 7.64
N SER A 10 0.01 -2.97 6.69
CA SER A 10 0.85 -2.37 5.63
C SER A 10 1.92 -1.45 6.22
N ASP A 11 1.60 -0.67 7.25
CA ASP A 11 2.58 0.17 7.96
C ASP A 11 3.71 -0.67 8.57
N LEU A 12 3.38 -1.82 9.18
CA LEU A 12 4.40 -2.74 9.69
C LEU A 12 5.28 -3.30 8.55
N ALA A 13 4.68 -3.58 7.39
CA ALA A 13 5.44 -4.01 6.23
C ALA A 13 6.40 -2.93 5.74
N ALA A 14 5.99 -1.65 5.72
CA ALA A 14 6.88 -0.55 5.36
C ALA A 14 8.09 -0.42 6.30
N MET A 15 7.94 -0.83 7.55
CA MET A 15 9.01 -0.83 8.57
C MET A 15 9.84 -2.12 8.60
N ALA A 16 9.53 -3.12 7.78
CA ALA A 16 10.07 -4.48 7.84
C ALA A 16 9.84 -5.14 9.22
N ALA A 17 8.74 -4.83 9.87
CA ALA A 17 8.35 -5.40 11.15
C ALA A 17 7.46 -6.62 10.95
N LYS A 18 7.67 -7.66 11.77
CA LYS A 18 6.83 -8.84 11.81
C LYS A 18 5.59 -8.54 12.64
N PRO A 19 4.37 -8.72 12.09
CA PRO A 19 3.14 -8.55 12.86
C PRO A 19 3.13 -9.44 14.10
N TYR A 20 2.75 -8.88 15.25
CA TYR A 20 2.71 -9.59 16.52
C TYR A 20 1.31 -9.61 17.12
N CYS A 21 0.73 -8.45 17.42
CA CYS A 21 -0.60 -8.37 18.01
C CYS A 21 -1.37 -7.15 17.54
N MET A 22 -2.65 -7.13 17.84
CA MET A 22 -3.53 -6.00 17.58
C MET A 22 -4.52 -5.77 18.72
N PHE A 23 -4.97 -4.52 18.81
CA PHE A 23 -6.14 -4.09 19.57
C PHE A 23 -7.19 -3.56 18.59
N LEU A 24 -8.46 -3.84 18.85
CA LEU A 24 -9.53 -3.52 17.92
C LEU A 24 -10.71 -2.92 18.67
N SER A 25 -10.94 -1.62 18.51
CA SER A 25 -12.16 -0.95 18.98
C SER A 25 -13.18 -0.89 17.86
N ILE A 26 -14.43 -1.22 18.20
CA ILE A 26 -15.54 -1.30 17.25
C ILE A 26 -16.71 -0.50 17.80
N SER A 27 -17.17 0.49 17.05
CA SER A 27 -18.39 1.23 17.34
C SER A 27 -19.50 0.80 16.38
N LEU A 28 -20.51 0.14 16.91
CA LEU A 28 -21.61 -0.44 16.16
C LEU A 28 -22.81 0.51 16.10
N PRO A 29 -23.48 0.64 14.96
CA PRO A 29 -24.81 1.24 14.91
C PRO A 29 -25.79 0.46 15.80
N ASN A 30 -26.68 1.14 16.53
CA ASN A 30 -27.64 0.51 17.43
C ASN A 30 -28.55 -0.55 16.74
N LYS A 31 -28.81 -0.40 15.45
CA LYS A 31 -29.66 -1.34 14.69
C LYS A 31 -28.88 -2.57 14.22
N ASN A 32 -29.43 -3.78 14.44
CA ASN A 32 -28.91 -5.07 13.98
C ASN A 32 -27.49 -5.41 14.48
N CYS A 33 -27.13 -5.03 15.69
CA CYS A 33 -25.80 -5.22 16.28
C CYS A 33 -25.35 -6.67 16.25
N ILE A 34 -26.18 -7.62 16.68
CA ILE A 34 -25.83 -9.06 16.78
C ILE A 34 -25.45 -9.62 15.41
N ASN A 35 -26.26 -9.38 14.37
CA ASN A 35 -25.98 -9.90 13.03
C ASN A 35 -24.75 -9.25 12.40
N LYS A 36 -24.50 -7.96 12.68
CA LYS A 36 -23.29 -7.28 12.26
C LYS A 36 -22.07 -7.88 12.95
N MET A 37 -22.15 -8.11 14.28
CA MET A 37 -21.06 -8.71 15.05
C MET A 37 -20.69 -10.11 14.57
N LYS A 38 -21.66 -10.97 14.25
CA LYS A 38 -21.40 -12.29 13.65
C LYS A 38 -20.57 -12.18 12.37
N LYS A 39 -20.92 -11.24 11.47
CA LYS A 39 -20.16 -11.00 10.22
C LYS A 39 -18.77 -10.42 10.48
N ILE A 40 -18.65 -9.53 11.47
CA ILE A 40 -17.38 -8.92 11.87
C ILE A 40 -16.43 -9.97 12.45
N SER A 41 -16.92 -10.85 13.32
CA SER A 41 -16.08 -11.91 13.93
C SER A 41 -15.51 -12.87 12.90
N ILE A 42 -16.28 -13.24 11.86
CA ILE A 42 -15.78 -14.02 10.71
C ILE A 42 -14.65 -13.25 9.99
N GLY A 43 -14.83 -11.96 9.77
CA GLY A 43 -13.82 -11.09 9.14
C GLY A 43 -12.54 -10.98 9.97
N ILE A 44 -12.66 -10.84 11.30
CA ILE A 44 -11.53 -10.83 12.25
C ILE A 44 -10.77 -12.16 12.20
N LYS A 45 -11.49 -13.29 12.34
CA LYS A 45 -10.89 -14.64 12.28
C LYS A 45 -10.12 -14.82 10.96
N SER A 46 -10.73 -14.43 9.85
CA SER A 46 -10.06 -14.50 8.54
C SER A 46 -8.80 -13.60 8.48
N ALA A 47 -8.85 -12.39 9.03
CA ALA A 47 -7.69 -11.50 9.06
C ALA A 47 -6.54 -12.09 9.91
N ILE A 48 -6.83 -12.59 11.10
CA ILE A 48 -5.87 -13.25 11.98
C ILE A 48 -5.17 -14.42 11.28
N THR A 49 -5.94 -15.27 10.58
CA THR A 49 -5.37 -16.40 9.83
C THR A 49 -4.33 -15.97 8.79
N HIS A 50 -4.58 -14.83 8.10
CA HIS A 50 -3.67 -14.31 7.07
C HIS A 50 -2.48 -13.53 7.62
N THR A 51 -2.69 -12.74 8.68
CA THR A 51 -1.67 -11.84 9.23
C THR A 51 -0.86 -12.45 10.36
N LYS A 52 -1.35 -13.55 10.97
CA LYS A 52 -0.80 -14.18 12.18
C LYS A 52 -0.78 -13.24 13.40
N LEU A 53 -1.55 -12.15 13.38
CA LEU A 53 -1.73 -11.27 14.52
C LEU A 53 -2.48 -11.97 15.64
N LYS A 54 -2.12 -11.68 16.89
CA LYS A 54 -2.89 -12.05 18.08
C LYS A 54 -3.82 -10.90 18.45
N LEU A 55 -5.11 -11.13 18.56
CA LEU A 55 -6.03 -10.13 19.13
C LEU A 55 -5.88 -10.16 20.66
N LEU A 56 -5.31 -9.12 21.23
CA LEU A 56 -5.03 -9.05 22.69
C LEU A 56 -6.12 -8.30 23.46
N GLY A 57 -6.91 -7.48 22.77
CA GLY A 57 -7.96 -6.72 23.42
C GLY A 57 -8.60 -5.71 22.50
N GLY A 58 -9.40 -4.83 23.06
CA GLY A 58 -10.10 -3.78 22.35
C GLY A 58 -11.33 -3.33 23.12
N ASP A 59 -12.23 -2.66 22.41
CA ASP A 59 -13.48 -2.18 22.96
C ASP A 59 -14.62 -2.41 22.00
N LEU A 60 -15.83 -2.56 22.52
CA LEU A 60 -17.05 -2.74 21.76
C LEU A 60 -18.15 -1.86 22.35
N CYS A 61 -18.56 -0.86 21.60
CA CYS A 61 -19.68 0.00 21.99
C CYS A 61 -20.75 0.07 20.91
N THR A 62 -21.93 0.53 21.27
CA THR A 62 -22.99 0.89 20.35
C THR A 62 -23.26 2.40 20.43
N TYR A 63 -23.67 3.00 19.30
CA TYR A 63 -23.96 4.42 19.23
C TYR A 63 -24.85 4.75 18.01
N ASP A 64 -25.36 5.98 17.97
CA ASP A 64 -26.11 6.47 16.82
C ASP A 64 -25.15 7.05 15.76
N GLY A 65 -24.63 6.16 14.91
CA GLY A 65 -23.70 6.53 13.86
C GLY A 65 -23.29 5.36 12.98
N PRO A 66 -22.44 5.57 11.98
CA PRO A 66 -21.97 4.53 11.08
C PRO A 66 -21.02 3.55 11.79
N LEU A 67 -20.98 2.31 11.29
CA LEU A 67 -20.03 1.30 11.76
C LEU A 67 -18.58 1.81 11.60
N SER A 68 -17.87 1.88 12.71
CA SER A 68 -16.47 2.34 12.75
C SER A 68 -15.53 1.29 13.34
N TYR A 69 -14.28 1.33 12.91
CA TYR A 69 -13.20 0.47 13.41
C TYR A 69 -11.97 1.32 13.70
N CYS A 70 -11.38 1.13 14.88
CA CYS A 70 -10.04 1.58 15.20
C CYS A 70 -9.16 0.35 15.39
N VAL A 71 -8.10 0.23 14.56
CA VAL A 71 -7.19 -0.91 14.57
C VAL A 71 -5.81 -0.42 14.94
N THR A 72 -5.28 -0.88 16.07
CA THR A 72 -3.89 -0.66 16.48
C THR A 72 -3.13 -1.96 16.32
N VAL A 73 -2.05 -1.96 15.53
CA VAL A 73 -1.18 -3.12 15.33
C VAL A 73 0.19 -2.88 15.93
N ILE A 74 0.74 -3.90 16.55
CA ILE A 74 2.10 -3.92 17.06
C ILE A 74 2.87 -5.00 16.32
N GLY A 75 4.05 -4.63 15.83
CA GLY A 75 5.01 -5.54 15.24
C GLY A 75 6.33 -5.50 15.98
N HIS A 76 7.17 -6.49 15.75
CA HIS A 76 8.52 -6.54 16.28
C HIS A 76 9.53 -6.86 15.18
N GLN A 77 10.75 -6.43 15.40
CA GLN A 77 11.87 -6.75 14.53
C GLN A 77 12.86 -7.64 15.25
N GLN A 78 13.30 -8.72 14.62
CA GLN A 78 14.10 -9.73 15.31
C GLN A 78 15.61 -9.48 15.25
N LYS A 79 16.16 -9.10 14.10
CA LYS A 79 17.62 -8.95 13.93
C LYS A 79 18.03 -7.87 12.93
N ASN A 80 17.11 -7.34 12.16
CA ASN A 80 17.43 -6.44 11.06
C ASN A 80 17.10 -5.00 11.41
N LYS A 81 17.63 -4.08 10.65
CA LYS A 81 17.36 -2.66 10.79
C LYS A 81 15.91 -2.33 10.50
N ILE A 82 15.24 -1.58 11.35
CA ILE A 82 13.96 -0.96 11.06
C ILE A 82 14.10 -0.07 9.83
N LEU A 83 13.27 -0.29 8.83
CA LEU A 83 13.19 0.59 7.68
C LEU A 83 12.40 1.84 8.05
N THR A 84 12.89 2.97 7.58
CA THR A 84 12.22 4.27 7.76
C THR A 84 12.04 4.93 6.40
N ARG A 85 11.35 6.05 6.38
CA ARG A 85 11.22 6.87 5.17
C ARG A 85 12.50 7.62 4.79
N LYS A 86 13.48 7.71 5.72
CA LYS A 86 14.77 8.38 5.52
C LYS A 86 15.85 7.36 5.15
N GLY A 87 16.80 7.75 4.28
CA GLY A 87 17.97 6.94 3.97
C GLY A 87 18.25 6.74 2.47
N ALA A 88 17.34 7.16 1.58
CA ALA A 88 17.62 7.18 0.15
C ALA A 88 18.72 8.22 -0.17
N MET A 89 19.57 7.92 -1.16
CA MET A 89 20.63 8.80 -1.62
C MET A 89 20.52 9.06 -3.12
N PRO A 90 20.97 10.23 -3.62
CA PRO A 90 21.09 10.43 -5.06
C PRO A 90 21.91 9.31 -5.69
N GLY A 91 21.39 8.72 -6.76
CA GLY A 91 21.99 7.54 -7.40
C GLY A 91 21.32 6.21 -7.06
N ASP A 92 20.58 6.13 -5.94
CA ASP A 92 19.76 4.98 -5.61
C ASP A 92 18.58 4.85 -6.57
N TYR A 93 18.01 3.67 -6.64
CA TYR A 93 16.89 3.35 -7.51
C TYR A 93 15.62 3.08 -6.71
N LEU A 94 14.50 3.52 -7.25
CA LEU A 94 13.17 3.26 -6.68
C LEU A 94 12.62 1.96 -7.25
N PHE A 95 12.35 1.01 -6.36
CA PHE A 95 11.60 -0.21 -6.69
C PHE A 95 10.22 -0.17 -6.04
N ILE A 96 9.24 -0.80 -6.71
CA ILE A 96 7.92 -1.04 -6.15
C ILE A 96 7.50 -2.49 -6.29
N THR A 97 6.65 -2.96 -5.38
CA THR A 97 6.03 -4.29 -5.45
C THR A 97 4.72 -4.25 -6.24
N GLY A 98 4.32 -5.38 -6.80
CA GLY A 98 3.00 -5.62 -7.37
C GLY A 98 2.64 -4.77 -8.59
N THR A 99 1.44 -4.20 -8.59
CA THR A 99 0.89 -3.32 -9.65
C THR A 99 0.13 -2.16 -9.04
N ILE A 100 0.16 -1.01 -9.71
CA ILE A 100 -0.37 0.28 -9.23
C ILE A 100 -1.71 0.63 -9.90
N GLY A 101 -2.58 1.34 -9.17
CA GLY A 101 -3.85 1.88 -9.64
C GLY A 101 -5.01 0.89 -9.65
N ASP A 102 -4.78 -0.37 -9.32
CA ASP A 102 -5.82 -1.39 -9.27
C ASP A 102 -6.85 -1.12 -8.17
N ALA A 103 -6.42 -0.58 -7.04
CA ALA A 103 -7.32 -0.26 -5.93
C ALA A 103 -8.31 0.85 -6.30
N LYS A 104 -7.85 1.91 -6.95
CA LYS A 104 -8.69 2.99 -7.49
C LYS A 104 -9.74 2.45 -8.45
N LEU A 105 -9.31 1.67 -9.45
CA LEU A 105 -10.22 1.06 -10.42
C LEU A 105 -11.21 0.09 -9.75
N GLY A 106 -10.77 -0.65 -8.73
CA GLY A 106 -11.60 -1.55 -7.94
C GLY A 106 -12.68 -0.81 -7.15
N LEU A 107 -12.32 0.28 -6.48
CA LEU A 107 -13.27 1.16 -5.79
C LEU A 107 -14.32 1.74 -6.75
N ASP A 108 -13.88 2.22 -7.91
CA ASP A 108 -14.80 2.79 -8.91
C ASP A 108 -15.76 1.74 -9.50
N CYS A 109 -15.30 0.50 -9.64
CA CYS A 109 -16.18 -0.61 -10.02
C CYS A 109 -17.26 -0.89 -8.96
N LEU A 110 -16.90 -0.84 -7.67
CA LEU A 110 -17.85 -1.03 -6.56
C LEU A 110 -18.89 0.10 -6.50
N LYS A 111 -18.48 1.34 -6.71
CA LYS A 111 -19.39 2.51 -6.73
C LYS A 111 -20.44 2.42 -7.82
N LYS A 112 -20.12 1.81 -8.96
CA LYS A 112 -21.04 1.68 -10.12
C LYS A 112 -22.16 0.66 -9.93
N LYS A 113 -22.15 -0.16 -8.87
CA LYS A 113 -23.20 -1.16 -8.51
C LYS A 113 -23.66 -2.05 -9.68
N LYS A 114 -22.80 -2.35 -10.65
CA LYS A 114 -23.11 -3.20 -11.82
C LYS A 114 -22.53 -4.60 -11.64
N THR A 115 -23.05 -5.57 -12.39
CA THR A 115 -22.44 -6.91 -12.46
C THR A 115 -20.98 -6.81 -12.92
N LEU A 116 -20.08 -7.40 -12.15
CA LEU A 116 -18.65 -7.30 -12.38
C LEU A 116 -18.14 -8.40 -13.32
N SER A 117 -17.39 -8.01 -14.34
CA SER A 117 -16.62 -8.94 -15.18
C SER A 117 -15.50 -9.61 -14.37
N PHE A 118 -14.92 -10.68 -14.91
CA PHE A 118 -13.79 -11.39 -14.26
C PHE A 118 -12.60 -10.47 -13.92
N GLY A 119 -12.23 -9.58 -14.85
CA GLY A 119 -11.15 -8.61 -14.62
C GLY A 119 -11.49 -7.61 -13.50
N GLN A 120 -12.74 -7.12 -13.45
CA GLN A 120 -13.24 -6.23 -12.42
C GLN A 120 -13.27 -6.90 -11.05
N LYS A 121 -13.69 -8.18 -10.96
CA LYS A 121 -13.65 -8.95 -9.71
C LYS A 121 -12.23 -9.02 -9.13
N LYS A 122 -11.20 -9.18 -9.99
CA LYS A 122 -9.79 -9.22 -9.55
C LYS A 122 -9.33 -7.90 -8.91
N ILE A 123 -9.61 -6.77 -9.55
CA ILE A 123 -9.19 -5.45 -9.02
C ILE A 123 -10.03 -5.05 -7.81
N VAL A 124 -11.32 -5.36 -7.78
CA VAL A 124 -12.17 -5.19 -6.59
C VAL A 124 -11.62 -5.99 -5.42
N LYS A 125 -11.15 -7.24 -5.66
CA LYS A 125 -10.51 -8.04 -4.61
C LYS A 125 -9.24 -7.36 -4.07
N LYS A 126 -8.43 -6.70 -4.90
CA LYS A 126 -7.25 -5.96 -4.45
C LYS A 126 -7.62 -4.77 -3.56
N PHE A 127 -8.66 -4.01 -3.91
CA PHE A 127 -9.17 -2.93 -3.07
C PHE A 127 -9.69 -3.45 -1.72
N LEU A 128 -10.51 -4.50 -1.74
CA LEU A 128 -11.11 -5.07 -0.51
C LEU A 128 -10.10 -5.79 0.38
N PHE A 129 -9.06 -6.37 -0.22
CA PHE A 129 -8.03 -7.16 0.45
C PHE A 129 -6.64 -6.71 -0.04
N PRO A 130 -6.13 -5.59 0.49
CA PRO A 130 -4.80 -5.12 0.16
C PRO A 130 -3.73 -6.20 0.34
N PRO A 131 -2.65 -6.17 -0.44
CA PRO A 131 -1.62 -7.19 -0.37
C PRO A 131 -0.85 -7.11 0.97
N LEU A 132 -0.55 -8.25 1.55
CA LEU A 132 0.34 -8.33 2.71
C LEU A 132 1.79 -8.47 2.23
N ARG A 133 2.66 -7.53 2.59
CA ARG A 133 4.05 -7.45 2.12
C ARG A 133 5.10 -7.60 3.22
N HIS A 134 4.70 -7.84 4.47
CA HIS A 134 5.61 -7.90 5.61
C HIS A 134 6.69 -8.98 5.47
N ASP A 135 6.36 -10.19 4.98
CA ASP A 135 7.36 -11.26 4.79
C ASP A 135 8.42 -10.91 3.75
N LEU A 136 8.03 -10.19 2.68
CA LEU A 136 8.97 -9.72 1.68
C LEU A 136 9.84 -8.60 2.23
N SER A 137 9.24 -7.60 2.89
CA SER A 137 10.00 -6.45 3.40
C SER A 137 11.04 -6.85 4.44
N ILE A 138 10.74 -7.82 5.29
CA ILE A 138 11.71 -8.40 6.24
C ILE A 138 12.90 -8.99 5.48
N SER A 139 12.67 -9.76 4.41
CA SER A 139 13.74 -10.34 3.58
C SER A 139 14.53 -9.27 2.82
N LEU A 140 13.89 -8.14 2.47
CA LEU A 140 14.53 -7.04 1.74
C LEU A 140 15.29 -6.06 2.65
N SER A 141 14.99 -6.01 3.95
CA SER A 141 15.52 -5.00 4.87
C SER A 141 17.07 -4.92 4.90
N PRO A 142 17.85 -6.01 4.72
CA PRO A 142 19.33 -5.90 4.67
C PRO A 142 19.85 -5.19 3.41
N TYR A 143 19.03 -5.11 2.36
CA TYR A 143 19.42 -4.60 1.04
C TYR A 143 18.76 -3.27 0.68
N THR A 144 17.91 -2.76 1.55
CA THR A 144 17.05 -1.60 1.34
C THR A 144 17.45 -0.48 2.29
N LYS A 145 17.45 0.78 1.82
CA LYS A 145 17.83 1.94 2.62
C LYS A 145 16.65 2.62 3.29
N SER A 146 15.55 2.75 2.55
CA SER A 146 14.31 3.37 3.03
C SER A 146 13.11 2.73 2.36
N CYS A 147 11.96 2.73 3.04
CA CYS A 147 10.74 2.10 2.57
C CYS A 147 9.51 2.88 3.02
N ILE A 148 8.45 2.79 2.22
CA ILE A 148 7.11 3.29 2.52
C ILE A 148 6.08 2.38 1.84
N ASP A 149 4.90 2.26 2.40
CA ASP A 149 3.75 1.70 1.71
C ASP A 149 3.01 2.76 0.90
N LEU A 150 2.26 2.33 -0.11
CA LEU A 150 1.56 3.21 -1.05
C LEU A 150 0.09 3.33 -0.66
N SER A 151 -0.19 4.20 0.29
CA SER A 151 -1.52 4.51 0.82
C SER A 151 -2.16 5.73 0.16
N ASP A 152 -1.36 6.77 -0.14
CA ASP A 152 -1.82 8.05 -0.68
C ASP A 152 -1.52 8.22 -2.18
N GLY A 153 -0.93 7.19 -2.79
CA GLY A 153 -0.54 7.14 -4.19
C GLY A 153 0.97 7.19 -4.42
N LEU A 154 1.40 6.53 -5.51
CA LEU A 154 2.83 6.34 -5.78
C LEU A 154 3.61 7.65 -5.82
N LEU A 155 3.09 8.69 -6.49
CA LEU A 155 3.82 9.95 -6.66
C LEU A 155 4.02 10.67 -5.33
N LEU A 156 3.01 10.65 -4.46
CA LEU A 156 3.07 11.31 -3.16
C LEU A 156 3.96 10.52 -2.19
N ASP A 157 3.73 9.22 -2.07
CA ASP A 157 4.41 8.39 -1.07
C ASP A 157 5.88 8.18 -1.42
N ALA A 158 6.20 7.85 -2.68
CA ALA A 158 7.60 7.79 -3.12
C ALA A 158 8.29 9.16 -3.04
N GLY A 159 7.55 10.24 -3.28
CA GLY A 159 8.03 11.61 -3.07
C GLY A 159 8.38 11.90 -1.60
N LYS A 160 7.65 11.31 -0.64
CA LYS A 160 7.98 11.40 0.79
C LYS A 160 9.35 10.75 1.08
N LEU A 161 9.68 9.60 0.46
CA LEU A 161 11.02 8.99 0.62
C LEU A 161 12.13 9.95 0.20
N ALA A 162 11.98 10.59 -0.96
CA ALA A 162 12.96 11.56 -1.45
C ALA A 162 13.07 12.78 -0.52
N ARG A 163 11.94 13.37 -0.15
CA ARG A 163 11.88 14.57 0.71
C ARG A 163 12.51 14.31 2.09
N TYR A 164 12.14 13.20 2.75
CA TYR A 164 12.71 12.88 4.07
C TYR A 164 14.19 12.50 4.00
N SER A 165 14.68 12.13 2.82
CA SER A 165 16.09 11.81 2.58
C SER A 165 16.91 13.00 2.06
N GLY A 166 16.31 14.20 1.90
CA GLY A 166 17.01 15.39 1.43
C GLY A 166 17.39 15.35 -0.06
N CYS A 167 16.67 14.56 -0.89
CA CYS A 167 16.94 14.42 -2.32
C CYS A 167 15.67 14.56 -3.15
N GLY A 168 15.78 14.41 -4.46
CA GLY A 168 14.64 14.33 -5.38
C GLY A 168 14.43 12.94 -5.94
N LEU A 169 13.36 12.76 -6.68
CA LEU A 169 12.96 11.50 -7.28
C LEU A 169 12.47 11.72 -8.72
N LYS A 170 13.00 10.94 -9.65
CA LYS A 170 12.52 10.86 -11.02
C LYS A 170 11.87 9.50 -11.25
N ILE A 171 10.64 9.48 -11.74
CA ILE A 171 9.85 8.30 -12.07
C ILE A 171 9.55 8.33 -13.56
N GLU A 172 9.65 7.15 -14.19
CA GLU A 172 9.31 6.96 -15.61
C GLU A 172 7.95 6.26 -15.71
N SER A 173 6.96 6.92 -16.32
CA SER A 173 5.59 6.39 -16.42
C SER A 173 5.53 5.07 -17.21
N SER A 174 6.37 4.91 -18.20
CA SER A 174 6.50 3.68 -19.01
C SER A 174 6.98 2.46 -18.23
N SER A 175 7.65 2.68 -17.08
CA SER A 175 8.16 1.60 -16.22
C SER A 175 7.15 1.12 -15.18
N ILE A 176 6.01 1.81 -15.05
CA ILE A 176 5.03 1.50 -14.01
C ILE A 176 4.35 0.15 -14.27
N PRO A 177 4.37 -0.77 -13.30
CA PRO A 177 3.72 -2.05 -13.45
C PRO A 177 2.19 -1.91 -13.31
N LEU A 178 1.49 -2.10 -14.40
CA LEU A 178 0.04 -2.09 -14.48
C LEU A 178 -0.51 -3.51 -14.63
N SER A 179 -1.69 -3.77 -14.08
CA SER A 179 -2.43 -5.00 -14.37
C SER A 179 -2.96 -5.01 -15.81
N LYS A 180 -3.25 -6.19 -16.36
CA LYS A 180 -3.89 -6.31 -17.69
C LYS A 180 -5.20 -5.53 -17.77
N TYR A 181 -5.95 -5.44 -16.67
CA TYR A 181 -7.18 -4.66 -16.63
C TYR A 181 -6.88 -3.15 -16.69
N ALA A 182 -5.93 -2.64 -15.90
CA ALA A 182 -5.53 -1.24 -15.92
C ALA A 182 -5.01 -0.83 -17.31
N GLN A 183 -4.16 -1.65 -17.93
CA GLN A 183 -3.67 -1.43 -19.31
C GLN A 183 -4.84 -1.32 -20.31
N LYS A 184 -5.81 -2.24 -20.24
CA LYS A 184 -7.02 -2.21 -21.11
C LYS A 184 -7.86 -0.94 -20.88
N ILE A 185 -7.95 -0.44 -19.66
CA ILE A 185 -8.69 0.79 -19.37
C ILE A 185 -7.96 2.02 -19.91
N LEU A 186 -6.65 2.10 -19.71
CA LEU A 186 -5.84 3.21 -20.23
C LEU A 186 -5.79 3.25 -21.75
N SER A 187 -5.74 2.08 -22.44
CA SER A 187 -5.75 2.04 -23.92
C SER A 187 -7.03 2.63 -24.54
N LYS A 188 -8.15 2.63 -23.82
CA LYS A 188 -9.42 3.22 -24.29
C LYS A 188 -9.45 4.75 -24.26
N LYS A 189 -8.42 5.43 -23.73
CA LYS A 189 -8.19 6.90 -23.68
C LYS A 189 -9.35 7.78 -23.15
N LYS A 190 -10.50 7.22 -22.78
CA LYS A 190 -11.73 8.00 -22.47
C LYS A 190 -12.06 8.13 -20.97
N SER A 191 -11.36 7.37 -20.09
CA SER A 191 -11.83 7.25 -18.70
C SER A 191 -10.79 7.53 -17.64
N TYR A 192 -9.50 7.31 -17.92
CA TYR A 192 -8.40 7.47 -16.97
C TYR A 192 -7.09 7.81 -17.69
N THR A 193 -6.26 8.61 -17.04
CA THR A 193 -4.86 8.83 -17.39
C THR A 193 -3.95 7.99 -16.48
N ILE A 194 -2.71 7.78 -16.89
CA ILE A 194 -1.72 7.12 -16.02
C ILE A 194 -1.50 7.94 -14.74
N GLU A 195 -1.41 9.26 -14.84
CA GLU A 195 -1.20 10.15 -13.71
C GLU A 195 -2.31 10.02 -12.66
N GLU A 196 -3.58 9.95 -13.08
CA GLU A 196 -4.72 9.72 -12.17
C GLU A 196 -4.59 8.41 -11.39
N LEU A 197 -4.04 7.35 -11.99
CA LEU A 197 -3.78 6.10 -11.29
C LEU A 197 -2.61 6.21 -10.32
N LEU A 198 -1.59 7.01 -10.64
CA LEU A 198 -0.39 7.17 -9.82
C LEU A 198 -0.59 8.11 -8.61
N ILE A 199 -1.56 9.03 -8.67
CA ILE A 199 -1.95 9.89 -7.54
C ILE A 199 -3.05 9.28 -6.69
N ALA A 200 -3.70 8.22 -7.15
CA ALA A 200 -4.71 7.52 -6.38
C ALA A 200 -4.05 6.61 -5.35
N GLY A 201 -4.59 6.59 -4.16
CA GLY A 201 -4.10 5.75 -3.07
C GLY A 201 -4.70 4.35 -3.04
N ASP A 202 -4.55 3.71 -1.87
CA ASP A 202 -5.15 2.42 -1.52
C ASP A 202 -4.51 1.17 -2.14
N ASP A 203 -3.38 1.28 -2.84
CA ASP A 203 -2.70 0.10 -3.43
C ASP A 203 -1.99 -0.76 -2.38
N TYR A 204 -1.47 -0.15 -1.29
CA TYR A 204 -0.75 -0.82 -0.19
C TYR A 204 0.37 -1.77 -0.66
N GLU A 205 0.97 -1.44 -1.80
CA GLU A 205 2.23 -2.01 -2.25
C GLU A 205 3.40 -1.27 -1.57
N LEU A 206 4.61 -1.79 -1.64
CA LEU A 206 5.79 -1.13 -1.06
C LEU A 206 6.59 -0.40 -2.12
N ALA A 207 7.07 0.79 -1.77
CA ALA A 207 8.09 1.53 -2.51
C ALA A 207 9.35 1.67 -1.66
N PHE A 208 10.52 1.42 -2.23
CA PHE A 208 11.77 1.41 -1.47
C PHE A 208 13.00 1.76 -2.31
N ALA A 209 14.00 2.33 -1.64
CA ALA A 209 15.26 2.76 -2.22
C ALA A 209 16.33 1.66 -2.14
N VAL A 210 17.02 1.40 -3.25
CA VAL A 210 18.02 0.32 -3.36
C VAL A 210 19.24 0.78 -4.14
N GLU A 211 20.42 0.46 -3.64
CA GLU A 211 21.68 0.61 -4.39
C GLU A 211 21.78 -0.42 -5.52
N LYS A 212 22.42 -0.04 -6.63
CA LYS A 212 22.60 -0.91 -7.80
C LYS A 212 23.23 -2.26 -7.45
N LYS A 213 24.21 -2.29 -6.52
CA LYS A 213 24.90 -3.53 -6.09
C LYS A 213 23.97 -4.58 -5.48
N ASN A 214 22.79 -4.16 -4.98
CA ASN A 214 21.83 -5.03 -4.31
C ASN A 214 20.71 -5.56 -5.24
N PHE A 215 20.67 -5.19 -6.53
CA PHE A 215 19.59 -5.55 -7.45
C PHE A 215 19.33 -7.05 -7.54
N ASN A 216 20.40 -7.85 -7.69
CA ASN A 216 20.27 -9.30 -7.81
C ASN A 216 19.76 -9.94 -6.52
N LYS A 217 20.17 -9.40 -5.37
CA LYS A 217 19.74 -9.88 -4.06
C LYS A 217 18.23 -9.63 -3.87
N ILE A 218 17.75 -8.41 -4.08
CA ILE A 218 16.33 -8.10 -3.92
C ILE A 218 15.45 -8.85 -4.92
N LYS A 219 15.90 -9.02 -6.17
CA LYS A 219 15.18 -9.81 -7.19
C LYS A 219 15.08 -11.29 -6.79
N LYS A 220 16.13 -11.86 -6.20
CA LYS A 220 16.12 -13.22 -5.66
C LYS A 220 15.06 -13.38 -4.56
N GLU A 221 15.07 -12.49 -3.56
CA GLU A 221 14.09 -12.50 -2.47
C GLU A 221 12.64 -12.37 -2.98
N ALA A 222 12.40 -11.44 -3.92
CA ALA A 222 11.09 -11.26 -4.51
C ALA A 222 10.59 -12.50 -5.29
N ARG A 223 11.50 -13.17 -6.02
CA ARG A 223 11.18 -14.43 -6.73
C ARG A 223 10.81 -15.54 -5.75
N LEU A 224 11.55 -15.71 -4.66
CA LEU A 224 11.26 -16.71 -3.62
C LEU A 224 9.86 -16.49 -3.01
N LYS A 225 9.45 -15.26 -2.83
CA LYS A 225 8.11 -14.89 -2.34
C LYS A 225 7.04 -14.81 -3.43
N LYS A 226 7.39 -15.06 -4.70
CA LYS A 226 6.49 -14.96 -5.87
C LYS A 226 5.82 -13.58 -6.00
N ILE A 227 6.56 -12.51 -5.63
CA ILE A 227 6.08 -11.13 -5.68
C ILE A 227 6.80 -10.41 -6.82
N LYS A 228 6.02 -9.73 -7.68
CA LYS A 228 6.56 -8.90 -8.75
C LYS A 228 7.26 -7.69 -8.14
N LEU A 229 8.49 -7.45 -8.59
CA LEU A 229 9.31 -6.30 -8.21
C LEU A 229 9.69 -5.54 -9.47
N THR A 230 9.45 -4.23 -9.49
CA THR A 230 9.69 -3.38 -10.67
C THR A 230 10.51 -2.17 -10.30
N LEU A 231 11.57 -1.90 -11.08
CA LEU A 231 12.30 -0.64 -11.05
C LEU A 231 11.48 0.42 -11.79
N VAL A 232 11.16 1.53 -11.12
CA VAL A 232 10.27 2.57 -11.66
C VAL A 232 10.89 3.97 -11.65
N GLY A 233 12.04 4.17 -11.00
CA GLY A 233 12.64 5.49 -10.91
C GLY A 233 14.01 5.50 -10.28
N LYS A 234 14.56 6.72 -10.13
CA LYS A 234 15.88 6.97 -9.57
C LYS A 234 15.87 8.19 -8.67
N PHE A 235 16.53 8.10 -7.54
CA PHE A 235 16.76 9.25 -6.67
C PHE A 235 17.86 10.15 -7.26
N ILE A 236 17.64 11.48 -7.21
CA ILE A 236 18.45 12.49 -7.85
C ILE A 236 18.82 13.61 -6.86
N LYS A 237 19.88 14.41 -7.18
CA LYS A 237 20.28 15.54 -6.33
C LYS A 237 19.23 16.67 -6.34
N LYS A 238 18.62 16.96 -7.51
CA LYS A 238 17.63 18.04 -7.69
C LYS A 238 16.37 17.74 -6.90
N ALA A 239 16.02 18.55 -5.94
CA ALA A 239 14.83 18.38 -5.08
C ALA A 239 13.52 18.37 -5.87
N GLY A 240 12.55 17.56 -5.41
CA GLY A 240 11.23 17.42 -6.01
C GLY A 240 10.96 16.02 -6.55
N THR A 241 9.70 15.75 -6.86
CA THR A 241 9.25 14.53 -7.54
C THR A 241 8.91 14.84 -8.98
N TYR A 242 9.45 14.05 -9.91
CA TYR A 242 9.30 14.24 -11.34
C TYR A 242 8.72 12.98 -11.97
N LEU A 243 7.70 13.14 -12.81
CA LEU A 243 7.16 12.10 -13.69
C LEU A 243 7.48 12.49 -15.13
N ASP A 244 8.22 11.65 -15.86
CA ASP A 244 8.64 11.93 -17.25
C ASP A 244 9.24 13.32 -17.41
N ASN A 245 10.14 13.73 -16.49
CA ASN A 245 10.80 15.05 -16.39
C ASN A 245 9.89 16.23 -15.97
N LYS A 246 8.57 16.07 -15.85
CA LYS A 246 7.67 17.11 -15.35
C LYS A 246 7.62 17.05 -13.82
N LYS A 247 7.83 18.20 -13.16
CA LYS A 247 7.70 18.29 -11.71
C LYS A 247 6.25 18.13 -11.29
N ILE A 248 6.00 17.22 -10.35
CA ILE A 248 4.67 16.94 -9.82
C ILE A 248 4.51 17.67 -8.50
N SER A 249 3.44 18.48 -8.40
CA SER A 249 3.04 19.20 -7.18
C SER A 249 1.71 18.70 -6.60
N ARG A 250 1.04 17.75 -7.27
CA ARG A 250 -0.29 17.25 -6.90
C ARG A 250 -0.20 15.89 -6.21
N GLY A 251 -1.07 15.68 -5.22
CA GLY A 251 -1.26 14.41 -4.53
C GLY A 251 -2.53 14.48 -3.68
N TYR A 252 -2.91 13.38 -3.05
CA TYR A 252 -4.02 13.33 -2.12
C TYR A 252 -3.74 14.23 -0.90
N THR A 253 -4.74 15.02 -0.51
CA THR A 253 -4.69 15.81 0.72
C THR A 253 -5.93 15.48 1.56
N HIS A 254 -5.73 15.21 2.87
CA HIS A 254 -6.83 14.95 3.81
C HIS A 254 -7.69 16.21 4.03
N PHE A 255 -7.10 17.37 3.89
CA PHE A 255 -7.78 18.64 4.06
C PHE A 255 -7.69 19.42 2.75
N ASN A 256 -8.84 19.80 2.20
CA ASN A 256 -8.86 20.81 1.16
C ASN A 256 -8.23 22.07 1.75
N LYS A 257 -7.35 22.73 1.00
CA LYS A 257 -6.88 24.06 1.42
C LYS A 257 -8.12 24.91 1.68
N ILE A 258 -8.31 25.29 2.94
CA ILE A 258 -9.22 26.35 3.34
C ILE A 258 -8.78 27.63 2.65
#